data_acfba6f555a2064eeaed0d2e4341303c
#
_entry.id   acfba6f555a2064eeaed0d2e4341303c
#
_cell.length_a   1.000
_cell.length_b   1.000
_cell.length_c   1.000
_cell.angle_alpha   90.00
_cell.angle_beta   90.00
_cell.angle_gamma   90.00
#
_symmetry.space_group_name_H-M   'P 1'
#
loop_
_entity.id
_entity.type
_entity.pdbx_description
1 polymer ?
#
loop_
_entity_poly.entity_id
_entity_poly.type
_entity_poly.pdbx_seq_one_letter_code
_entity_poly.pdbx_strand_id
1 'polypeptide(L)'
;MYEATDWTIIPPFKNEPYVDFSVPENEQKMKEALEKVYKEFGKEYDIVIGGKLYKTEKKIKSINPSKPDEIVGIVSSANEELAEKALETAWEAFKTWSRTPAHVRA
;
A
#
# COMPACT_ATOMS: atom_id res chain seq x y z
N MET A 1 15.23 -9.23 -10.12
CA MET A 1 15.25 -10.71 -10.04
C MET A 1 15.25 -11.03 -8.55
N TYR A 2 14.12 -11.50 -8.02
CA TYR A 2 14.08 -11.97 -6.62
C TYR A 2 14.74 -13.34 -6.61
N GLU A 3 15.83 -13.50 -5.87
CA GLU A 3 16.38 -14.81 -5.61
C GLU A 3 15.33 -15.63 -4.87
N ALA A 4 15.07 -16.83 -5.35
CA ALA A 4 14.14 -17.75 -4.70
C ALA A 4 14.72 -18.12 -3.34
N THR A 5 14.20 -17.50 -2.28
CA THR A 5 14.55 -17.84 -0.91
C THR A 5 14.08 -19.27 -0.65
N ASP A 6 14.99 -20.13 -0.20
CA ASP A 6 14.64 -21.50 0.22
C ASP A 6 13.83 -21.43 1.53
N TRP A 7 12.51 -21.49 1.40
CA TRP A 7 11.57 -21.45 2.53
C TRP A 7 11.44 -22.79 3.25
N THR A 8 12.25 -23.78 2.95
CA THR A 8 12.30 -25.03 3.71
C THR A 8 12.97 -24.82 5.06
N ILE A 9 13.77 -23.76 5.20
CA ILE A 9 14.41 -23.36 6.45
C ILE A 9 13.88 -21.99 6.86
N ILE A 10 12.89 -21.96 7.73
CA ILE A 10 12.41 -20.72 8.35
C ILE A 10 13.43 -20.28 9.40
N PRO A 11 14.10 -19.13 9.25
CA PRO A 11 15.05 -18.66 10.26
C PRO A 11 14.33 -18.33 11.56
N PRO A 12 15.00 -18.39 12.72
CA PRO A 12 14.42 -17.95 13.98
C PRO A 12 13.90 -16.52 13.88
N PHE A 13 12.75 -16.29 14.49
CA PHE A 13 12.17 -14.94 14.54
C PHE A 13 13.13 -13.95 15.21
N LYS A 14 13.30 -12.80 14.59
CA LYS A 14 14.03 -11.65 15.15
C LYS A 14 13.22 -10.39 14.88
N ASN A 15 13.12 -9.52 15.88
CA ASN A 15 12.57 -8.19 15.68
C ASN A 15 13.48 -7.37 14.74
N GLU A 16 12.88 -6.55 13.90
CA GLU A 16 13.62 -5.54 13.18
C GLU A 16 14.33 -4.59 14.17
N PRO A 17 15.62 -4.28 13.95
CA PRO A 17 16.32 -3.29 14.77
C PRO A 17 15.75 -1.89 14.55
N TYR A 18 15.76 -1.06 15.57
CA TYR A 18 15.44 0.35 15.41
C TYR A 18 16.46 1.03 14.51
N VAL A 19 15.97 1.96 13.67
CA VAL A 19 16.84 2.78 12.85
C VAL A 19 17.49 3.84 13.72
N ASP A 20 18.81 3.89 13.72
CA ASP A 20 19.58 4.91 14.43
C ASP A 20 19.74 6.16 13.53
N PHE A 21 18.97 7.20 13.82
CA PHE A 21 19.01 8.48 13.10
C PHE A 21 20.18 9.39 13.51
N SER A 22 21.01 9.00 14.50
CA SER A 22 22.29 9.66 14.74
C SER A 22 23.32 9.35 13.65
N VAL A 23 23.07 8.29 12.87
CA VAL A 23 23.86 7.95 11.68
C VAL A 23 23.43 8.86 10.52
N PRO A 24 24.31 9.73 9.98
CA PRO A 24 23.95 10.72 8.96
C PRO A 24 23.31 10.13 7.70
N GLU A 25 23.75 8.95 7.28
CA GLU A 25 23.15 8.25 6.12
C GLU A 25 21.70 7.88 6.35
N ASN A 26 21.32 7.40 7.53
CA ASN A 26 19.96 7.03 7.89
C ASN A 26 19.06 8.28 7.96
N GLU A 27 19.57 9.36 8.55
CA GLU A 27 18.87 10.65 8.59
C GLU A 27 18.61 11.18 7.19
N GLN A 28 19.62 11.14 6.33
CA GLN A 28 19.49 11.60 4.94
C GLN A 28 18.45 10.77 4.15
N LYS A 29 18.48 9.46 4.25
CA LYS A 29 17.50 8.58 3.61
C LYS A 29 16.07 8.89 4.05
N MET A 30 15.86 9.18 5.33
CA MET A 30 14.54 9.57 5.84
C MET A 30 14.10 10.92 5.27
N LYS A 31 14.96 11.92 5.23
CA LYS A 31 14.66 13.24 4.63
C LYS A 31 14.27 13.11 3.16
N GLU A 32 15.01 12.33 2.39
CA GLU A 32 14.72 12.07 0.97
C GLU A 32 13.37 11.36 0.78
N ALA A 33 13.06 10.39 1.65
CA ALA A 33 11.78 9.69 1.63
C ALA A 33 10.61 10.64 1.93
N LEU A 34 10.75 11.52 2.92
CA LEU A 34 9.75 12.53 3.23
C LEU A 34 9.55 13.53 2.09
N GLU A 35 10.63 14.02 1.49
CA GLU A 35 10.54 14.90 0.33
C GLU A 35 9.82 14.24 -0.85
N LYS A 36 10.08 12.96 -1.10
CA LYS A 36 9.39 12.19 -2.13
C LYS A 36 7.88 12.14 -1.85
N VAL A 37 7.49 11.83 -0.62
CA VAL A 37 6.09 11.77 -0.21
C VAL A 37 5.41 13.13 -0.35
N TYR A 38 6.05 14.22 0.07
CA TYR A 38 5.51 15.57 -0.07
C TYR A 38 5.26 15.97 -1.53
N LYS A 39 6.11 15.55 -2.46
CA LYS A 39 5.92 15.78 -3.90
C LYS A 39 4.70 15.05 -4.48
N GLU A 40 4.21 14.03 -3.81
CA GLU A 40 3.03 13.26 -4.22
C GLU A 40 1.72 13.79 -3.62
N PHE A 41 1.78 14.78 -2.73
CA PHE A 41 0.59 15.36 -2.12
C PHE A 41 -0.39 15.93 -3.14
N GLY A 42 -1.70 15.74 -2.88
CA GLY A 42 -2.77 16.19 -3.77
C GLY A 42 -3.02 15.31 -4.99
N LYS A 43 -2.24 14.23 -5.17
CA LYS A 43 -2.43 13.29 -6.27
C LYS A 43 -3.75 12.54 -6.15
N GLU A 44 -4.38 12.28 -7.30
CA GLU A 44 -5.59 11.46 -7.37
C GLU A 44 -5.26 9.98 -7.55
N TYR A 45 -6.01 9.15 -6.85
CA TYR A 45 -5.90 7.70 -6.90
C TYR A 45 -7.24 7.07 -7.28
N ASP A 46 -7.21 6.19 -8.25
CA ASP A 46 -8.36 5.45 -8.72
C ASP A 46 -8.61 4.21 -7.85
N ILE A 47 -9.82 3.68 -7.92
CA ILE A 47 -10.18 2.40 -7.30
C ILE A 47 -9.55 1.27 -8.12
N VAL A 48 -8.91 0.31 -7.46
CA VAL A 48 -8.31 -0.86 -8.12
C VAL A 48 -9.14 -2.10 -7.83
N ILE A 49 -9.70 -2.71 -8.86
CA ILE A 49 -10.47 -3.95 -8.76
C ILE A 49 -9.98 -4.91 -9.85
N GLY A 50 -9.49 -6.08 -9.48
CA GLY A 50 -9.00 -7.08 -10.43
C GLY A 50 -7.90 -6.58 -11.36
N GLY A 51 -7.03 -5.70 -10.88
CA GLY A 51 -5.94 -5.09 -11.66
C GLY A 51 -6.39 -3.98 -12.61
N LYS A 52 -7.67 -3.60 -12.60
CA LYS A 52 -8.20 -2.48 -13.40
C LYS A 52 -8.47 -1.27 -12.55
N LEU A 53 -8.30 -0.08 -13.15
CA LEU A 53 -8.53 1.21 -12.51
C LEU A 53 -9.92 1.73 -12.83
N TYR A 54 -10.63 2.23 -11.80
CA TYR A 54 -11.97 2.80 -11.89
C TYR A 54 -11.99 4.20 -11.28
N LYS A 55 -12.43 5.18 -12.06
CA LYS A 55 -12.67 6.55 -11.60
C LYS A 55 -14.15 6.74 -11.30
N THR A 56 -14.42 7.55 -10.27
CA THR A 56 -15.77 8.04 -9.97
C THR A 56 -15.72 9.55 -9.83
N GLU A 57 -16.85 10.22 -10.01
CA GLU A 57 -16.94 11.68 -9.80
C GLU A 57 -16.82 12.06 -8.33
N LYS A 58 -17.42 11.26 -7.44
CA LYS A 58 -17.33 11.49 -6.01
C LYS A 58 -15.94 11.16 -5.50
N LYS A 59 -15.31 12.13 -4.82
CA LYS A 59 -13.96 12.00 -4.28
C LYS A 59 -13.95 12.11 -2.76
N ILE A 60 -12.98 11.45 -2.16
CA ILE A 60 -12.66 11.57 -0.75
C ILE A 60 -11.28 12.22 -0.67
N LYS A 61 -11.18 13.32 0.08
CA LYS A 61 -9.91 13.99 0.37
C LYS A 61 -9.34 13.45 1.67
N SER A 62 -8.13 12.89 1.60
CA SER A 62 -7.34 12.55 2.78
C SER A 62 -6.51 13.77 3.16
N ILE A 63 -6.73 14.30 4.35
CA ILE A 63 -6.07 15.52 4.83
C ILE A 63 -5.10 15.18 5.97
N ASN A 64 -4.11 16.04 6.19
CA ASN A 64 -3.29 16.01 7.38
C ASN A 64 -4.07 16.56 8.57
N PRO A 65 -4.37 15.78 9.63
CA PRO A 65 -5.15 16.25 10.76
C PRO A 65 -4.52 17.44 11.51
N SER A 66 -3.19 17.54 11.50
CA SER A 66 -2.46 18.64 12.13
C SER A 66 -2.42 19.90 11.26
N LYS A 67 -2.76 19.78 9.99
CA LYS A 67 -2.77 20.88 9.02
C LYS A 67 -3.87 20.63 7.99
N PRO A 68 -5.15 20.93 8.32
CA PRO A 68 -6.31 20.53 7.51
C PRO A 68 -6.33 21.03 6.06
N ASP A 69 -5.62 22.11 5.77
CA ASP A 69 -5.46 22.63 4.40
C ASP A 69 -4.51 21.79 3.53
N GLU A 70 -3.76 20.89 4.14
CA GLU A 70 -2.82 20.03 3.45
C GLU A 70 -3.49 18.74 3.02
N ILE A 71 -3.69 18.59 1.70
CA ILE A 71 -4.32 17.41 1.09
C ILE A 71 -3.22 16.39 0.80
N VAL A 72 -3.22 15.28 1.53
CA VAL A 72 -2.27 14.17 1.35
C VAL A 72 -2.57 13.39 0.07
N GLY A 73 -3.86 13.17 -0.21
CA GLY A 73 -4.28 12.48 -1.42
C GLY A 73 -5.78 12.61 -1.66
N ILE A 74 -6.20 12.31 -2.86
CA ILE A 74 -7.59 12.34 -3.29
C ILE A 74 -7.91 10.97 -3.86
N VAL A 75 -8.95 10.31 -3.35
CA VAL A 75 -9.34 8.97 -3.81
C VAL A 75 -10.75 8.97 -4.36
N SER A 76 -11.00 8.15 -5.38
CA SER A 76 -12.34 7.92 -5.90
C SER A 76 -13.19 7.18 -4.87
N SER A 77 -14.39 7.68 -4.58
CA SER A 77 -15.36 7.02 -3.71
C SER A 77 -16.11 5.95 -4.50
N ALA A 78 -16.10 4.70 -4.03
CA ALA A 78 -16.85 3.63 -4.67
C ALA A 78 -18.36 3.83 -4.46
N ASN A 79 -19.14 3.41 -5.45
CA ASN A 79 -20.57 3.20 -5.34
C ASN A 79 -20.88 1.72 -5.04
N GLU A 80 -22.14 1.38 -4.86
CA GLU A 80 -22.61 0.02 -4.57
C GLU A 80 -22.17 -0.99 -5.65
N GLU A 81 -22.34 -0.64 -6.93
CA GLU A 81 -21.95 -1.50 -8.05
C GLU A 81 -20.45 -1.85 -8.03
N LEU A 82 -19.59 -0.87 -7.77
CA LEU A 82 -18.15 -1.10 -7.67
C LEU A 82 -17.79 -1.90 -6.42
N ALA A 83 -18.52 -1.73 -5.32
CA ALA A 83 -18.33 -2.50 -4.10
C ALA A 83 -18.68 -3.98 -4.32
N GLU A 84 -19.81 -4.27 -4.96
CA GLU A 84 -20.21 -5.64 -5.34
C GLU A 84 -19.17 -6.27 -6.27
N LYS A 85 -18.75 -5.55 -7.30
CA LYS A 85 -17.72 -6.02 -8.23
C LYS A 85 -16.39 -6.33 -7.54
N ALA A 86 -15.99 -5.51 -6.56
CA ALA A 86 -14.80 -5.77 -5.77
C ALA A 86 -14.93 -7.07 -4.96
N LEU A 87 -16.10 -7.30 -4.36
CA LEU A 87 -16.39 -8.51 -3.60
C LEU A 87 -16.39 -9.76 -4.49
N GLU A 88 -17.05 -9.72 -5.63
CA GLU A 88 -17.05 -10.84 -6.60
C GLU A 88 -15.62 -11.16 -7.07
N THR A 89 -14.85 -10.14 -7.42
CA THR A 89 -13.44 -10.30 -7.83
C THR A 89 -12.58 -10.91 -6.73
N ALA A 90 -12.79 -10.49 -5.48
CA ALA A 90 -12.11 -11.05 -4.32
C ALA A 90 -12.50 -12.53 -4.09
N TRP A 91 -13.76 -12.91 -4.25
CA TRP A 91 -14.22 -14.30 -4.16
C TRP A 91 -13.57 -15.20 -5.23
N GLU A 92 -13.42 -14.70 -6.47
CA GLU A 92 -12.71 -15.44 -7.52
C GLU A 92 -11.25 -15.65 -7.14
N ALA A 93 -10.56 -14.62 -6.70
CA ALA A 93 -9.17 -14.71 -6.26
C ALA A 93 -9.01 -15.64 -5.04
N PHE A 94 -9.96 -15.67 -4.13
CA PHE A 94 -9.94 -16.51 -2.94
C PHE A 94 -9.87 -18.02 -3.26
N LYS A 95 -10.42 -18.46 -4.38
CA LYS A 95 -10.39 -19.88 -4.80
C LYS A 95 -8.98 -20.45 -4.91
N THR A 96 -8.02 -19.62 -5.31
CA THR A 96 -6.60 -19.99 -5.41
C THR A 96 -5.77 -19.45 -4.25
N TRP A 97 -5.97 -18.17 -3.92
CA TRP A 97 -5.18 -17.49 -2.89
C TRP A 97 -5.31 -18.10 -1.50
N SER A 98 -6.50 -18.60 -1.13
CA SER A 98 -6.72 -19.28 0.15
C SER A 98 -5.89 -20.57 0.32
N ARG A 99 -5.47 -21.19 -0.78
CA ARG A 99 -4.67 -22.41 -0.80
C ARG A 99 -3.19 -22.14 -1.04
N THR A 100 -2.84 -20.89 -1.31
CA THR A 100 -1.44 -20.50 -1.54
C THR A 100 -0.69 -20.57 -0.22
N PRO A 101 0.44 -21.30 -0.15
CA PRO A 101 1.24 -21.40 1.08
C PRO A 101 1.68 -20.02 1.60
N ALA A 102 1.77 -19.89 2.94
CA ALA A 102 2.10 -18.62 3.57
C ALA A 102 3.42 -17.99 3.06
N HIS A 103 4.44 -18.80 2.84
CA HIS A 103 5.73 -18.35 2.34
C HIS A 103 5.69 -17.85 0.89
N VAL A 104 4.70 -18.28 0.08
CA VAL A 104 4.51 -17.77 -1.29
C VAL A 104 3.77 -16.43 -1.27
N ARG A 105 2.96 -16.18 -0.22
CA ARG A 105 2.22 -14.94 -0.05
C ARG A 105 3.05 -13.82 0.61
N ALA A 106 4.13 -14.20 1.30
CA ALA A 106 5.07 -13.26 1.91
C ALA A 106 6.08 -12.74 0.88
#